data_0ef7d886a9a50ad34b2886149114f648
#
_entry.id   0ef7d886a9a50ad34b2886149114f648
#
_cell.length_a   1.000
_cell.length_b   1.000
_cell.length_c   1.000
_cell.angle_alpha   90.00
_cell.angle_beta   90.00
_cell.angle_gamma   90.00
#
_symmetry.space_group_name_H-M   'P 1'
#
loop_
_entity.id
_entity.type
_entity.pdbx_description
1 polymer ?
#
loop_
_entity_poly.entity_id
_entity_poly.type
_entity_poly.pdbx_seq_one_letter_code
_entity_poly.pdbx_strand_id
1 'polypeptide(L)'
;ERDENPLFYKEEAVEFFSKITEKYKDYENILFDIMNEPSGKTTWKDCKEYANLVIPAIRKNSDGIVLVGNPKWTSDLSSVMASPLEGYTNIMYSYHFYAGDGTDATLVKRAYRAGIPVFISEHGGMENTGDGPIYNDYINKWYQDLDSLNISYVAWNISNSSGSASIFKALSSDIVS
;
A
#
# COMPACT_ATOMS: atom_id res chain seq x y z
N GLU A 1 4.12 -12.67 -7.51
CA GLU A 1 4.06 -13.21 -6.14
C GLU A 1 3.64 -14.67 -6.19
N ARG A 2 4.41 -15.53 -5.56
CA ARG A 2 4.17 -16.98 -5.64
C ARG A 2 2.98 -17.42 -4.81
N ASP A 3 2.80 -16.78 -3.68
CA ASP A 3 1.80 -17.10 -2.68
C ASP A 3 1.31 -15.80 -2.07
N GLU A 4 0.08 -15.50 -2.30
CA GLU A 4 -0.60 -14.26 -1.96
C GLU A 4 -0.78 -14.07 -0.43
N ASN A 5 -0.29 -15.03 0.38
CA ASN A 5 -0.36 -14.99 1.84
C ASN A 5 1.01 -14.63 2.44
N PRO A 6 1.14 -13.46 3.10
CA PRO A 6 2.42 -13.01 3.66
C PRO A 6 2.98 -13.91 4.75
N LEU A 7 2.17 -14.73 5.41
CA LEU A 7 2.63 -15.66 6.45
C LEU A 7 3.63 -16.70 5.95
N PHE A 8 3.64 -17.01 4.66
CA PHE A 8 4.64 -17.95 4.10
C PHE A 8 6.07 -17.41 4.15
N TYR A 9 6.25 -16.10 4.29
CA TYR A 9 7.55 -15.42 4.30
C TYR A 9 7.81 -14.65 5.60
N LYS A 10 7.15 -15.02 6.68
CA LYS A 10 7.19 -14.29 7.96
C LYS A 10 8.57 -14.24 8.59
N GLU A 11 9.34 -15.33 8.51
CA GLU A 11 10.70 -15.38 9.06
C GLU A 11 11.64 -14.45 8.28
N GLU A 12 11.61 -14.52 6.95
CA GLU A 12 12.41 -13.67 6.07
C GLU A 12 12.03 -12.19 6.23
N ALA A 13 10.75 -11.90 6.38
CA ALA A 13 10.27 -10.54 6.61
C ALA A 13 10.75 -9.99 7.95
N VAL A 14 10.65 -10.76 9.04
CA VAL A 14 11.16 -10.37 10.36
C VAL A 14 12.66 -10.12 10.31
N GLU A 15 13.41 -10.97 9.64
CA GLU A 15 14.86 -10.79 9.47
C GLU A 15 15.17 -9.54 8.64
N PHE A 16 14.48 -9.35 7.50
CA PHE A 16 14.67 -8.18 6.64
C PHE A 16 14.37 -6.88 7.37
N PHE A 17 13.19 -6.77 7.98
CA PHE A 17 12.79 -5.54 8.66
C PHE A 17 13.65 -5.26 9.90
N SER A 18 14.12 -6.27 10.62
CA SER A 18 15.09 -6.09 11.71
C SER A 18 16.40 -5.47 11.19
N LYS A 19 16.94 -5.98 10.08
CA LYS A 19 18.20 -5.48 9.50
C LYS A 19 18.06 -4.09 8.91
N ILE A 20 16.98 -3.84 8.16
CA ILE A 20 16.82 -2.57 7.47
C ILE A 20 16.55 -1.43 8.46
N THR A 21 15.75 -1.69 9.51
CA THR A 21 15.47 -0.69 10.54
C THR A 21 16.68 -0.39 11.42
N GLU A 22 17.52 -1.39 11.76
CA GLU A 22 18.79 -1.15 12.44
C GLU A 22 19.73 -0.29 11.58
N LYS A 23 19.83 -0.60 10.28
CA LYS A 23 20.68 0.15 9.35
C LYS A 23 20.28 1.62 9.20
N TYR A 24 18.99 1.91 9.21
CA TYR A 24 18.43 3.23 8.94
C TYR A 24 17.74 3.85 10.16
N LYS A 25 18.07 3.43 11.37
CA LYS A 25 17.42 3.88 12.61
C LYS A 25 17.50 5.40 12.86
N ASP A 26 18.52 6.06 12.32
CA ASP A 26 18.71 7.50 12.47
C ASP A 26 17.98 8.34 11.41
N TYR A 27 17.17 7.70 10.54
CA TYR A 27 16.41 8.36 9.48
C TYR A 27 14.92 8.38 9.83
N GLU A 28 14.38 9.57 10.06
CA GLU A 28 12.98 9.78 10.46
C GLU A 28 11.99 9.83 9.29
N ASN A 29 12.47 9.87 8.05
CA ASN A 29 11.66 10.05 6.83
C ASN A 29 11.35 8.72 6.10
N ILE A 30 11.41 7.60 6.81
CA ILE A 30 11.16 6.28 6.23
C ILE A 30 9.78 5.77 6.65
N LEU A 31 9.00 5.30 5.67
CA LEU A 31 7.78 4.52 5.88
C LEU A 31 8.07 3.05 5.56
N PHE A 32 7.53 2.13 6.34
CA PHE A 32 7.75 0.70 6.18
C PHE A 32 6.48 0.04 5.66
N ASP A 33 6.41 -0.24 4.36
CA ASP A 33 5.32 -1.04 3.79
C ASP A 33 5.65 -2.52 3.95
N ILE A 34 4.89 -3.23 4.79
CA ILE A 34 5.26 -4.56 5.24
C ILE A 34 4.68 -5.70 4.41
N MET A 35 3.71 -5.42 3.56
CA MET A 35 3.12 -6.41 2.63
C MET A 35 2.46 -5.70 1.45
N ASN A 36 2.70 -6.18 0.24
CA ASN A 36 2.17 -5.55 -0.97
C ASN A 36 0.67 -5.83 -1.17
N GLU A 37 0.31 -6.97 -1.71
CA GLU A 37 -1.06 -7.29 -2.15
C GLU A 37 -1.51 -8.68 -1.71
N PRO A 38 -1.81 -8.90 -0.43
CA PRO A 38 -2.43 -10.13 0.01
C PRO A 38 -3.73 -10.41 -0.75
N SER A 39 -3.85 -11.62 -1.33
CA SER A 39 -4.96 -11.96 -2.22
C SER A 39 -5.37 -13.43 -2.14
N GLY A 40 -6.13 -13.93 -3.10
CA GLY A 40 -6.56 -15.32 -3.15
C GLY A 40 -7.38 -15.74 -1.92
N LYS A 41 -6.88 -16.69 -1.16
CA LYS A 41 -7.51 -17.20 0.07
C LYS A 41 -7.04 -16.50 1.34
N THR A 42 -6.13 -15.54 1.23
CA THR A 42 -5.60 -14.79 2.36
C THR A 42 -6.70 -13.98 3.03
N THR A 43 -6.79 -14.11 4.33
CA THR A 43 -7.77 -13.40 5.16
C THR A 43 -7.13 -12.22 5.89
N TRP A 44 -7.96 -11.30 6.38
CA TRP A 44 -7.47 -10.22 7.26
C TRP A 44 -6.84 -10.76 8.56
N LYS A 45 -7.30 -11.92 9.04
CA LYS A 45 -6.66 -12.61 10.18
C LYS A 45 -5.21 -12.97 9.87
N ASP A 46 -4.93 -13.50 8.68
CA ASP A 46 -3.57 -13.86 8.26
C ASP A 46 -2.68 -12.60 8.16
N CYS A 47 -3.20 -11.52 7.57
CA CYS A 47 -2.50 -10.24 7.51
C CYS A 47 -2.18 -9.68 8.91
N LYS A 48 -3.12 -9.76 9.85
CA LYS A 48 -2.89 -9.35 11.25
C LYS A 48 -1.85 -10.23 11.95
N GLU A 49 -1.91 -11.54 11.75
CA GLU A 49 -0.91 -12.46 12.31
C GLU A 49 0.50 -12.12 11.82
N TYR A 50 0.65 -11.91 10.52
CA TYR A 50 1.92 -11.47 9.93
C TYR A 50 2.37 -10.10 10.48
N ALA A 51 1.49 -9.11 10.51
CA ALA A 51 1.80 -7.78 11.03
C ALA A 51 2.26 -7.83 12.50
N ASN A 52 1.62 -8.66 13.32
CA ASN A 52 1.98 -8.88 14.73
C ASN A 52 3.37 -9.51 14.93
N LEU A 53 3.95 -10.12 13.89
CA LEU A 53 5.34 -10.62 13.92
C LEU A 53 6.34 -9.55 13.44
N VAL A 54 5.98 -8.81 12.37
CA VAL A 54 6.90 -7.87 11.71
C VAL A 54 6.96 -6.52 12.44
N ILE A 55 5.82 -5.98 12.89
CA ILE A 55 5.80 -4.67 13.56
C ILE A 55 6.71 -4.63 14.79
N PRO A 56 6.70 -5.61 15.71
CA PRO A 56 7.64 -5.62 16.84
C PRO A 56 9.11 -5.65 16.42
N ALA A 57 9.44 -6.27 15.29
CA ALA A 57 10.80 -6.27 14.77
C ALA A 57 11.24 -4.87 14.31
N ILE A 58 10.33 -4.13 13.64
CA ILE A 58 10.55 -2.72 13.25
C ILE A 58 10.70 -1.85 14.49
N ARG A 59 9.80 -1.99 15.47
CA ARG A 59 9.72 -1.15 16.68
C ARG A 59 10.91 -1.26 17.61
N LYS A 60 11.79 -2.25 17.42
CA LYS A 60 13.09 -2.31 18.14
C LYS A 60 14.01 -1.15 17.77
N ASN A 61 13.89 -0.60 16.58
CA ASN A 61 14.85 0.35 16.03
C ASN A 61 14.19 1.63 15.47
N SER A 62 12.87 1.64 15.23
CA SER A 62 12.20 2.76 14.59
C SER A 62 10.75 2.93 15.02
N ASP A 63 10.36 4.18 15.27
CA ASP A 63 8.98 4.61 15.50
C ASP A 63 8.31 5.11 14.19
N GLY A 64 8.95 4.94 13.04
CA GLY A 64 8.44 5.34 11.74
C GLY A 64 7.08 4.70 11.39
N ILE A 65 6.35 5.31 10.47
CA ILE A 65 5.04 4.83 10.04
C ILE A 65 5.17 3.45 9.40
N VAL A 66 4.35 2.50 9.84
CA VAL A 66 4.20 1.18 9.22
C VAL A 66 2.91 1.15 8.41
N LEU A 67 3.04 0.83 7.13
CA LEU A 67 1.92 0.62 6.21
C LEU A 67 1.59 -0.86 6.21
N VAL A 68 0.31 -1.19 6.41
CA VAL A 68 -0.18 -2.55 6.53
C VAL A 68 -1.17 -2.83 5.41
N GLY A 69 -0.81 -3.72 4.49
CA GLY A 69 -1.69 -4.21 3.45
C GLY A 69 -2.85 -5.05 4.00
N ASN A 70 -3.81 -5.34 3.18
CA ASN A 70 -5.02 -6.07 3.55
C ASN A 70 -5.48 -6.96 2.39
N PRO A 71 -6.44 -7.89 2.57
CA PRO A 71 -6.85 -8.81 1.52
C PRO A 71 -7.38 -8.12 0.26
N LYS A 72 -7.61 -8.95 -0.78
CA LYS A 72 -8.13 -8.52 -2.08
C LYS A 72 -7.27 -7.47 -2.77
N TRP A 73 -5.95 -7.78 -2.88
CA TRP A 73 -4.96 -6.88 -3.47
C TRP A 73 -4.93 -5.51 -2.78
N THR A 74 -4.90 -5.54 -1.45
CA THR A 74 -4.84 -4.35 -0.58
C THR A 74 -6.01 -3.37 -0.84
N SER A 75 -7.22 -3.93 -1.01
CA SER A 75 -8.45 -3.16 -1.23
C SER A 75 -9.58 -3.46 -0.22
N ASP A 76 -9.36 -4.31 0.80
CA ASP A 76 -10.41 -4.73 1.76
C ASP A 76 -10.38 -3.92 3.08
N LEU A 77 -10.55 -2.61 3.00
CA LEU A 77 -10.69 -1.77 4.21
C LEU A 77 -11.93 -2.13 5.05
N SER A 78 -12.90 -2.88 4.50
CA SER A 78 -14.06 -3.31 5.27
C SER A 78 -13.67 -4.27 6.39
N SER A 79 -12.79 -5.23 6.11
CA SER A 79 -12.25 -6.14 7.12
C SER A 79 -11.39 -5.42 8.15
N VAL A 80 -10.61 -4.41 7.70
CA VAL A 80 -9.82 -3.54 8.59
C VAL A 80 -10.72 -2.76 9.56
N MET A 81 -11.77 -2.10 9.05
CA MET A 81 -12.74 -1.36 9.88
C MET A 81 -13.42 -2.25 10.93
N ALA A 82 -13.73 -3.49 10.56
CA ALA A 82 -14.40 -4.44 11.47
C ALA A 82 -13.50 -4.89 12.62
N SER A 83 -12.18 -4.95 12.43
CA SER A 83 -11.24 -5.44 13.45
C SER A 83 -9.83 -4.91 13.17
N PRO A 84 -9.53 -3.64 13.44
CA PRO A 84 -8.21 -3.07 13.22
C PRO A 84 -7.13 -3.76 14.07
N LEU A 85 -5.87 -3.46 13.78
CA LEU A 85 -4.75 -3.82 14.66
C LEU A 85 -4.84 -2.99 15.95
N GLU A 86 -4.57 -3.64 17.07
CA GLU A 86 -4.60 -3.03 18.40
C GLU A 86 -3.21 -3.03 19.04
N GLY A 87 -2.96 -2.08 19.94
CA GLY A 87 -1.72 -2.02 20.72
C GLY A 87 -0.52 -1.42 19.99
N TYR A 88 -0.70 -0.85 18.82
CA TYR A 88 0.36 -0.19 18.04
C TYR A 88 0.06 1.28 17.79
N THR A 89 1.12 2.07 17.71
CA THR A 89 1.11 3.48 17.26
C THR A 89 1.79 3.59 15.89
N ASN A 90 1.56 4.71 15.20
CA ASN A 90 2.17 4.99 13.90
C ASN A 90 1.92 3.86 12.87
N ILE A 91 0.67 3.38 12.82
CA ILE A 91 0.19 2.41 11.84
C ILE A 91 -0.76 3.12 10.88
N MET A 92 -0.61 2.89 9.59
CA MET A 92 -1.59 3.23 8.57
C MET A 92 -1.94 1.97 7.76
N TYR A 93 -3.11 1.96 7.17
CA TYR A 93 -3.56 0.84 6.33
C TYR A 93 -3.45 1.24 4.87
N SER A 94 -2.74 0.42 4.13
CA SER A 94 -2.58 0.57 2.68
C SER A 94 -3.90 0.39 1.95
N TYR A 95 -4.08 1.13 0.87
CA TYR A 95 -5.14 0.88 -0.10
C TYR A 95 -4.58 1.07 -1.50
N HIS A 96 -4.88 0.11 -2.39
CA HIS A 96 -4.49 0.14 -3.79
C HIS A 96 -5.70 0.34 -4.69
N PHE A 97 -5.56 1.13 -5.75
CA PHE A 97 -6.58 1.27 -6.77
C PHE A 97 -5.99 1.61 -8.13
N TYR A 98 -6.71 1.21 -9.16
CA TYR A 98 -6.45 1.63 -10.54
C TYR A 98 -7.71 2.24 -11.14
N ALA A 99 -7.58 3.41 -11.73
CA ALA A 99 -8.73 4.19 -12.21
C ALA A 99 -9.49 3.47 -13.33
N GLY A 100 -8.81 2.63 -14.12
CA GLY A 100 -9.41 1.82 -15.19
C GLY A 100 -10.32 0.70 -14.69
N ASP A 101 -10.22 0.30 -13.43
CA ASP A 101 -11.06 -0.75 -12.85
C ASP A 101 -12.46 -0.24 -12.43
N GLY A 102 -12.77 1.02 -12.67
CA GLY A 102 -14.08 1.61 -12.38
C GLY A 102 -14.39 1.79 -10.90
N THR A 103 -13.36 1.81 -10.05
CA THR A 103 -13.50 2.01 -8.60
C THR A 103 -13.62 3.49 -8.24
N ASP A 104 -14.12 3.79 -7.04
CA ASP A 104 -14.21 5.14 -6.48
C ASP A 104 -13.74 5.19 -5.02
N ALA A 105 -13.57 6.39 -4.48
CA ALA A 105 -13.08 6.60 -3.13
C ALA A 105 -14.11 6.32 -2.00
N THR A 106 -15.26 5.73 -2.30
CA THR A 106 -16.34 5.54 -1.31
C THR A 106 -15.88 4.74 -0.09
N LEU A 107 -15.14 3.64 -0.32
CA LEU A 107 -14.66 2.79 0.76
C LEU A 107 -13.57 3.50 1.60
N VAL A 108 -12.67 4.22 0.95
CA VAL A 108 -11.64 5.03 1.60
C VAL A 108 -12.26 6.13 2.46
N LYS A 109 -13.28 6.84 1.95
CA LYS A 109 -14.04 7.85 2.70
C LYS A 109 -14.74 7.25 3.93
N ARG A 110 -15.27 6.04 3.81
CA ARG A 110 -15.88 5.32 4.94
C ARG A 110 -14.85 4.97 6.00
N ALA A 111 -13.71 4.43 5.61
CA ALA A 111 -12.60 4.10 6.52
C ALA A 111 -12.10 5.36 7.25
N TYR A 112 -11.87 6.44 6.52
CA TYR A 112 -11.48 7.73 7.10
C TYR A 112 -12.48 8.23 8.15
N ARG A 113 -13.79 8.20 7.86
CA ARG A 113 -14.85 8.61 8.82
C ARG A 113 -14.94 7.69 10.02
N ALA A 114 -14.54 6.43 9.89
CA ALA A 114 -14.44 5.47 10.98
C ALA A 114 -13.16 5.64 11.82
N GLY A 115 -12.31 6.63 11.52
CA GLY A 115 -11.06 6.89 12.23
C GLY A 115 -9.92 5.93 11.84
N ILE A 116 -10.05 5.21 10.72
CA ILE A 116 -8.98 4.35 10.20
C ILE A 116 -7.98 5.21 9.41
N PRO A 117 -6.71 5.25 9.80
CA PRO A 117 -5.68 5.97 9.06
C PRO A 117 -5.34 5.20 7.77
N VAL A 118 -5.64 5.79 6.62
CA VAL A 118 -5.44 5.18 5.29
C VAL A 118 -4.29 5.88 4.57
N PHE A 119 -3.48 5.11 3.87
CA PHE A 119 -2.46 5.57 2.94
C PHE A 119 -2.65 4.85 1.60
N ILE A 120 -2.67 5.58 0.50
CA ILE A 120 -2.70 4.98 -0.83
C ILE A 120 -1.26 4.65 -1.23
N SER A 121 -0.82 3.44 -0.92
CA SER A 121 0.57 3.03 -1.16
C SER A 121 0.85 2.62 -2.60
N GLU A 122 -0.21 2.42 -3.40
CA GLU A 122 -0.10 2.17 -4.83
C GLU A 122 -1.37 2.64 -5.55
N HIS A 123 -1.20 3.32 -6.68
CA HIS A 123 -2.31 3.61 -7.57
C HIS A 123 -1.85 3.91 -9.00
N GLY A 124 -2.76 3.77 -9.96
CA GLY A 124 -2.52 4.13 -11.35
C GLY A 124 -3.74 4.73 -12.04
N GLY A 125 -3.48 5.53 -13.07
CA GLY A 125 -4.51 6.10 -13.93
C GLY A 125 -5.03 5.14 -15.01
N MET A 126 -4.40 3.96 -15.17
CA MET A 126 -4.71 2.90 -16.13
C MET A 126 -5.46 1.75 -15.45
N GLU A 127 -5.49 0.58 -16.08
CA GLU A 127 -5.99 -0.68 -15.53
C GLU A 127 -4.96 -1.32 -14.58
N ASN A 128 -5.39 -2.27 -13.75
CA ASN A 128 -4.54 -2.97 -12.76
C ASN A 128 -3.40 -3.80 -13.38
N THR A 129 -3.40 -3.99 -14.68
CA THR A 129 -2.28 -4.59 -15.43
C THR A 129 -1.04 -3.68 -15.48
N GLY A 130 -1.17 -2.42 -15.11
CA GLY A 130 -0.14 -1.40 -15.27
C GLY A 130 0.01 -0.89 -16.71
N ASP A 131 -0.94 -1.21 -17.58
CA ASP A 131 -0.97 -0.82 -19.00
C ASP A 131 -2.39 -0.41 -19.42
N GLY A 132 -2.54 0.04 -20.69
CA GLY A 132 -3.81 0.48 -21.25
C GLY A 132 -3.99 2.01 -21.24
N PRO A 133 -5.19 2.50 -21.56
CA PRO A 133 -5.47 3.93 -21.61
C PRO A 133 -5.41 4.56 -20.20
N ILE A 134 -5.06 5.85 -20.16
CA ILE A 134 -5.16 6.64 -18.92
C ILE A 134 -6.58 7.19 -18.78
N TYR A 135 -7.24 6.84 -17.69
CA TYR A 135 -8.62 7.24 -17.38
C TYR A 135 -8.64 8.58 -16.61
N ASN A 136 -8.34 9.67 -17.31
CA ASN A 136 -8.11 10.99 -16.72
C ASN A 136 -9.26 11.48 -15.82
N ASP A 137 -10.52 11.33 -16.23
CA ASP A 137 -11.66 11.80 -15.45
C ASP A 137 -11.79 11.03 -14.13
N TYR A 138 -11.54 9.71 -14.13
CA TYR A 138 -11.62 8.88 -12.94
C TYR A 138 -10.46 9.16 -11.98
N ILE A 139 -9.22 9.23 -12.49
CA ILE A 139 -8.06 9.50 -11.62
C ILE A 139 -8.11 10.91 -11.02
N ASN A 140 -8.55 11.91 -11.78
CA ASN A 140 -8.73 13.27 -11.27
C ASN A 140 -9.79 13.33 -10.16
N LYS A 141 -10.86 12.55 -10.27
CA LYS A 141 -11.86 12.45 -9.22
C LYS A 141 -11.29 11.80 -7.96
N TRP A 142 -10.47 10.74 -8.11
CA TRP A 142 -9.75 10.15 -7.00
C TRP A 142 -8.87 11.18 -6.28
N TYR A 143 -8.06 11.94 -7.01
CA TYR A 143 -7.19 12.97 -6.43
C TYR A 143 -7.98 14.03 -5.67
N GLN A 144 -9.06 14.54 -6.24
CA GLN A 144 -9.95 15.50 -5.55
C GLN A 144 -10.50 14.93 -4.23
N ASP A 145 -10.91 13.67 -4.24
CA ASP A 145 -11.43 13.00 -3.04
C ASP A 145 -10.34 12.80 -1.98
N LEU A 146 -9.15 12.34 -2.35
CA LEU A 146 -8.02 12.11 -1.45
C LEU A 146 -7.49 13.43 -0.87
N ASP A 147 -7.29 14.45 -1.71
CA ASP A 147 -6.82 15.78 -1.30
C ASP A 147 -7.78 16.43 -0.31
N SER A 148 -9.10 16.29 -0.53
CA SER A 148 -10.13 16.82 0.38
C SER A 148 -10.07 16.20 1.79
N LEU A 149 -9.45 15.04 1.94
CA LEU A 149 -9.29 14.30 3.19
C LEU A 149 -7.86 14.33 3.73
N ASN A 150 -6.92 15.00 3.05
CA ASN A 150 -5.48 14.96 3.33
C ASN A 150 -4.92 13.52 3.39
N ILE A 151 -5.39 12.64 2.52
CA ILE A 151 -4.87 11.28 2.40
C ILE A 151 -3.72 11.27 1.40
N SER A 152 -2.54 10.82 1.85
CA SER A 152 -1.36 10.71 1.02
C SER A 152 -1.45 9.53 0.04
N TYR A 153 -0.82 9.69 -1.13
CA TYR A 153 -0.84 8.68 -2.19
C TYR A 153 0.49 8.62 -2.96
N VAL A 154 0.83 7.43 -3.47
CA VAL A 154 2.03 7.15 -4.26
C VAL A 154 1.63 6.47 -5.56
N ALA A 155 2.11 7.02 -6.67
CA ALA A 155 1.83 6.47 -7.99
C ALA A 155 2.71 5.25 -8.31
N TRP A 156 2.15 4.25 -8.93
CA TRP A 156 2.85 3.16 -9.59
C TRP A 156 3.10 3.53 -11.06
N ASN A 157 4.35 3.60 -11.58
CA ASN A 157 5.60 3.41 -10.86
C ASN A 157 6.74 4.23 -11.51
N ILE A 158 7.87 4.32 -10.82
CA ILE A 158 9.11 4.88 -11.37
C ILE A 158 9.85 3.75 -12.12
N SER A 159 9.54 3.58 -13.40
CA SER A 159 10.18 2.60 -14.27
C SER A 159 10.34 3.11 -15.69
N ASN A 160 11.08 2.40 -16.51
CA ASN A 160 11.21 2.60 -17.95
C ASN A 160 10.75 1.36 -18.74
N SER A 161 9.75 0.65 -18.22
CA SER A 161 9.07 -0.42 -18.94
C SER A 161 8.21 0.15 -20.07
N SER A 162 7.60 -0.69 -20.88
CA SER A 162 6.76 -0.25 -22.01
C SER A 162 5.30 0.05 -21.62
N GLY A 163 4.89 -0.21 -20.36
CA GLY A 163 3.51 -0.02 -19.91
C GLY A 163 3.17 1.43 -19.57
N SER A 164 1.89 1.77 -19.61
CA SER A 164 1.36 3.11 -19.30
C SER A 164 1.64 3.57 -17.86
N ALA A 165 1.93 2.65 -16.94
CA ALA A 165 2.34 2.95 -15.58
C ALA A 165 3.75 3.53 -15.47
N SER A 166 4.57 3.43 -16.52
CA SER A 166 5.96 3.89 -16.50
C SER A 166 6.06 5.39 -16.61
N ILE A 167 6.81 6.03 -15.70
CA ILE A 167 7.07 7.48 -15.76
C ILE A 167 8.10 7.83 -16.85
N PHE A 168 8.98 6.89 -17.23
CA PHE A 168 9.97 7.07 -18.27
C PHE A 168 9.57 6.32 -19.55
N LYS A 169 9.97 6.86 -20.69
CA LYS A 169 9.84 6.14 -21.97
C LYS A 169 10.61 4.82 -21.91
N ALA A 170 10.11 3.82 -22.63
CA ALA A 170 10.72 2.51 -22.68
C ALA A 170 12.23 2.58 -22.96
N LEU A 171 13.01 1.90 -22.12
CA LEU A 171 14.47 1.80 -22.19
C LEU A 171 15.21 3.15 -22.20
N SER A 172 14.60 4.22 -21.68
CA SER A 172 15.21 5.54 -21.61
C SER A 172 15.07 6.17 -20.21
N SER A 173 15.67 7.33 -20.01
CA SER A 173 15.47 8.20 -18.85
C SER A 173 14.55 9.39 -19.15
N ASP A 174 13.98 9.46 -20.36
CA ASP A 174 13.06 10.54 -20.72
C ASP A 174 11.69 10.30 -20.13
N ILE A 175 11.12 11.33 -19.51
CA ILE A 175 9.76 11.29 -18.96
C ILE A 175 8.73 11.19 -20.10
N VAL A 176 7.70 10.37 -19.88
CA VAL A 176 6.55 10.31 -20.79
C VAL A 176 5.76 11.61 -20.68
N SER A 177 5.52 12.26 -21.80
CA SER A 177 4.79 13.54 -21.89
C SER A 177 3.31 13.33 -22.18
#